data_542575549bc47a457e6534980039b261
#
_entry.id   542575549bc47a457e6534980039b261
#
_cell.length_a   1.000
_cell.length_b   1.000
_cell.length_c   1.000
_cell.angle_alpha   90.00
_cell.angle_beta   90.00
_cell.angle_gamma   90.00
#
_symmetry.space_group_name_H-M   'P 1'
#
loop_
_entity.id
_entity.type
_entity.pdbx_description
1 polymer ?
#
loop_
_entity_poly.entity_id
_entity_poly.type
_entity_poly.pdbx_seq_one_letter_code
_entity_poly.pdbx_strand_id
1 'polypeptide(L)'
;QWFTIAAYDAADVVAVEKDIKATLKKIHRVSPKDERAFGGFNLGEIFNKIVGFSKGMTLLSLIVGIATIIAGVIGIGNILLISVKERTKELGVRRALGATPSEVRNQIILESVFLTMIAGILGIILGAFVLFGINLATQDLTDFPYTNPTVPIQFIMGALFIMVFLGTLIGLIPAQRAVSIKPIDALREE
;
A
#
# COMPACT_ATOMS: atom_id res chain seq x y z
N GLN A 1 39.74 -5.15 30.01
CA GLN A 1 38.77 -4.24 30.62
C GLN A 1 37.66 -3.94 29.60
N TRP A 2 36.43 -3.98 30.08
CA TRP A 2 35.27 -3.67 29.29
C TRP A 2 34.67 -2.36 29.79
N PHE A 3 34.22 -1.52 28.88
CA PHE A 3 33.45 -0.33 29.22
C PHE A 3 32.34 -0.13 28.18
N THR A 4 31.25 0.42 28.62
CA THR A 4 30.10 0.72 27.78
C THR A 4 29.97 2.24 27.65
N ILE A 5 29.75 2.71 26.47
CA ILE A 5 29.54 4.12 26.15
C ILE A 5 28.14 4.31 25.64
N ALA A 6 27.38 5.22 26.22
CA ALA A 6 26.10 5.65 25.73
C ALA A 6 26.28 6.98 24.97
N ALA A 7 25.70 7.04 23.77
CA ALA A 7 25.64 8.28 23.01
C ALA A 7 24.32 9.02 23.31
N TYR A 8 24.28 10.33 23.10
CA TYR A 8 23.04 11.11 23.17
C TYR A 8 22.09 10.71 22.00
N ASP A 9 20.79 10.88 22.23
CA ASP A 9 19.73 10.42 21.30
C ASP A 9 19.86 10.94 19.85
N ALA A 10 20.51 12.10 19.65
CA ALA A 10 20.71 12.71 18.32
C ALA A 10 22.08 12.39 17.69
N ALA A 11 22.95 11.61 18.36
CA ALA A 11 24.30 11.37 17.90
C ALA A 11 24.35 10.19 16.90
N ASP A 12 25.16 10.34 15.86
CA ASP A 12 25.51 9.20 14.99
C ASP A 12 26.45 8.25 15.73
N VAL A 13 25.89 7.13 16.19
CA VAL A 13 26.59 6.12 17.00
C VAL A 13 27.80 5.53 16.26
N VAL A 14 27.76 5.47 14.92
CA VAL A 14 28.89 4.97 14.12
C VAL A 14 30.03 5.97 14.08
N ALA A 15 29.71 7.26 13.97
CA ALA A 15 30.72 8.33 14.05
C ALA A 15 31.34 8.41 15.44
N VAL A 16 30.51 8.32 16.50
CA VAL A 16 30.96 8.29 17.90
C VAL A 16 31.93 7.14 18.18
N GLU A 17 31.62 5.93 17.68
CA GLU A 17 32.51 4.78 17.81
C GLU A 17 33.89 5.04 17.18
N LYS A 18 33.91 5.63 15.98
CA LYS A 18 35.16 5.96 15.28
C LYS A 18 36.01 6.97 16.08
N ASP A 19 35.36 7.99 16.62
CA ASP A 19 36.03 9.02 17.39
C ASP A 19 36.60 8.47 18.74
N ILE A 20 35.84 7.58 19.39
CA ILE A 20 36.28 6.90 20.60
C ILE A 20 37.47 6.01 20.30
N LYS A 21 37.42 5.18 19.24
CA LYS A 21 38.54 4.34 18.85
C LYS A 21 39.78 5.17 18.50
N ALA A 22 39.64 6.30 17.84
CA ALA A 22 40.73 7.22 17.55
C ALA A 22 41.34 7.82 18.82
N THR A 23 40.53 8.23 19.76
CA THR A 23 40.94 8.78 21.04
C THR A 23 41.68 7.73 21.89
N LEU A 24 41.15 6.50 21.96
CA LEU A 24 41.79 5.40 22.69
C LEU A 24 43.12 5.02 22.06
N LYS A 25 43.24 4.95 20.74
CA LYS A 25 44.52 4.72 20.06
C LYS A 25 45.56 5.78 20.43
N LYS A 26 45.15 7.04 20.51
CA LYS A 26 46.04 8.17 20.91
C LYS A 26 46.49 8.05 22.35
N ILE A 27 45.57 7.75 23.28
CA ILE A 27 45.89 7.62 24.73
C ILE A 27 46.82 6.43 24.96
N HIS A 28 46.56 5.30 24.33
CA HIS A 28 47.34 4.06 24.52
C HIS A 28 48.56 3.95 23.59
N ARG A 29 48.89 5.01 22.82
CA ARG A 29 50.03 5.07 21.89
C ARG A 29 50.04 3.92 20.88
N VAL A 30 48.87 3.51 20.42
CA VAL A 30 48.68 2.48 19.38
C VAL A 30 48.71 3.12 18.00
N SER A 31 49.27 2.41 17.02
CA SER A 31 49.31 2.89 15.64
C SER A 31 47.89 3.22 15.15
N PRO A 32 47.66 4.36 14.46
CA PRO A 32 46.38 4.70 13.88
C PRO A 32 45.87 3.65 12.84
N LYS A 33 46.80 2.91 12.22
CA LYS A 33 46.51 1.89 11.25
C LYS A 33 46.17 0.52 11.84
N ASP A 34 46.33 0.34 13.13
CA ASP A 34 46.01 -0.94 13.77
C ASP A 34 44.52 -1.00 14.12
N GLU A 35 43.76 -1.70 13.30
CA GLU A 35 42.31 -1.89 13.51
C GLU A 35 41.95 -2.97 14.52
N ARG A 36 42.95 -3.80 14.93
CA ARG A 36 42.74 -4.90 15.87
C ARG A 36 42.99 -4.53 17.33
N ALA A 37 43.56 -3.37 17.59
CA ALA A 37 43.92 -2.94 18.94
C ALA A 37 42.70 -2.78 19.89
N PHE A 38 41.59 -2.36 19.36
CA PHE A 38 40.36 -2.18 20.14
C PHE A 38 39.18 -2.85 19.40
N GLY A 39 38.68 -3.94 19.99
CA GLY A 39 37.43 -4.54 19.59
C GLY A 39 36.25 -3.70 20.09
N GLY A 40 35.18 -3.60 19.35
CA GLY A 40 33.96 -2.92 19.76
C GLY A 40 32.74 -3.62 19.16
N PHE A 41 31.65 -3.61 19.90
CA PHE A 41 30.36 -4.05 19.46
C PHE A 41 29.42 -2.84 19.42
N ASN A 42 29.02 -2.42 18.25
CA ASN A 42 28.16 -1.26 18.07
C ASN A 42 26.70 -1.72 17.93
N LEU A 43 25.97 -1.66 19.03
CA LEU A 43 24.57 -2.01 19.08
C LEU A 43 23.72 -1.07 18.19
N GLY A 44 24.11 0.21 18.09
CA GLY A 44 23.41 1.18 17.24
C GLY A 44 23.54 0.87 15.74
N GLU A 45 24.68 0.34 15.29
CA GLU A 45 24.82 -0.10 13.89
C GLU A 45 23.86 -1.25 13.58
N ILE A 46 23.76 -2.23 14.49
CA ILE A 46 22.84 -3.36 14.34
C ILE A 46 21.40 -2.87 14.35
N PHE A 47 21.06 -2.00 15.29
CA PHE A 47 19.73 -1.40 15.37
C PHE A 47 19.38 -0.65 14.08
N ASN A 48 20.29 0.16 13.54
CA ASN A 48 20.09 0.86 12.28
C ASN A 48 19.88 -0.10 11.09
N LYS A 49 20.60 -1.23 11.05
CA LYS A 49 20.38 -2.27 10.03
C LYS A 49 18.99 -2.89 10.15
N ILE A 50 18.54 -3.20 11.37
CA ILE A 50 17.20 -3.76 11.62
C ILE A 50 16.11 -2.75 11.21
N VAL A 51 16.26 -1.49 11.60
CA VAL A 51 15.34 -0.41 11.21
C VAL A 51 15.33 -0.22 9.69
N GLY A 52 16.50 -0.23 9.06
CA GLY A 52 16.63 -0.16 7.60
C GLY A 52 15.93 -1.31 6.90
N PHE A 53 16.11 -2.53 7.39
CA PHE A 53 15.41 -3.72 6.89
C PHE A 53 13.89 -3.60 7.05
N SER A 54 13.42 -3.19 8.24
CA SER A 54 11.99 -2.98 8.50
C SER A 54 11.36 -1.93 7.57
N LYS A 55 12.06 -0.82 7.32
CA LYS A 55 11.63 0.20 6.35
C LYS A 55 11.55 -0.38 4.92
N GLY A 56 12.53 -1.20 4.53
CA GLY A 56 12.52 -1.89 3.24
C GLY A 56 11.33 -2.84 3.09
N MET A 57 11.03 -3.62 4.12
CA MET A 57 9.86 -4.51 4.15
C MET A 57 8.54 -3.75 4.09
N THR A 58 8.44 -2.60 4.78
CA THR A 58 7.26 -1.73 4.72
C THR A 58 7.06 -1.17 3.30
N LEU A 59 8.14 -0.70 2.66
CA LEU A 59 8.08 -0.20 1.28
C LEU A 59 7.66 -1.31 0.31
N LEU A 60 8.23 -2.50 0.42
CA LEU A 60 7.86 -3.65 -0.41
C LEU A 60 6.38 -3.99 -0.24
N SER A 61 5.91 -4.07 1.01
CA SER A 61 4.49 -4.33 1.31
C SER A 61 3.56 -3.27 0.72
N LEU A 62 3.96 -2.00 0.77
CA LEU A 62 3.21 -0.90 0.16
C LEU A 62 3.11 -1.06 -1.37
N ILE A 63 4.23 -1.37 -2.03
CA ILE A 63 4.27 -1.58 -3.50
C ILE A 63 3.37 -2.74 -3.88
N VAL A 64 3.48 -3.88 -3.20
CA VAL A 64 2.64 -5.06 -3.45
C VAL A 64 1.16 -4.74 -3.20
N GLY A 65 0.86 -4.03 -2.11
CA GLY A 65 -0.51 -3.62 -1.78
C GLY A 65 -1.13 -2.73 -2.86
N ILE A 66 -0.40 -1.72 -3.33
CA ILE A 66 -0.86 -0.84 -4.42
C ILE A 66 -1.05 -1.64 -5.71
N ALA A 67 -0.10 -2.50 -6.07
CA ALA A 67 -0.20 -3.34 -7.27
C ALA A 67 -1.43 -4.27 -7.21
N THR A 68 -1.74 -4.83 -6.05
CA THR A 68 -2.93 -5.67 -5.83
C THR A 68 -4.23 -4.87 -5.99
N ILE A 69 -4.28 -3.64 -5.45
CA ILE A 69 -5.44 -2.75 -5.63
C ILE A 69 -5.63 -2.45 -7.12
N ILE A 70 -4.57 -2.11 -7.85
CA ILE A 70 -4.63 -1.84 -9.29
C ILE A 70 -5.17 -3.07 -10.04
N ALA A 71 -4.65 -4.25 -9.75
CA ALA A 71 -5.11 -5.50 -10.37
C ALA A 71 -6.60 -5.76 -10.10
N GLY A 72 -7.08 -5.55 -8.87
CA GLY A 72 -8.49 -5.67 -8.50
C GLY A 72 -9.39 -4.68 -9.24
N VAL A 73 -8.97 -3.43 -9.36
CA VAL A 73 -9.72 -2.38 -10.07
C VAL A 73 -9.79 -2.67 -11.58
N ILE A 74 -8.72 -3.19 -12.19
CA ILE A 74 -8.70 -3.65 -13.58
C ILE A 74 -9.71 -4.80 -13.76
N GLY A 75 -9.80 -5.73 -12.82
CA GLY A 75 -10.79 -6.79 -12.80
C GLY A 75 -12.22 -6.25 -12.83
N ILE A 76 -12.54 -5.26 -12.00
CA ILE A 76 -13.84 -4.58 -11.99
C ILE A 76 -14.11 -3.90 -13.36
N GLY A 77 -13.10 -3.22 -13.91
CA GLY A 77 -13.22 -2.59 -15.23
C GLY A 77 -13.58 -3.59 -16.35
N ASN A 78 -12.98 -4.77 -16.33
CA ASN A 78 -13.29 -5.83 -17.29
C ASN A 78 -14.74 -6.34 -17.13
N ILE A 79 -15.22 -6.52 -15.89
CA ILE A 79 -16.62 -6.91 -15.64
C ILE A 79 -17.58 -5.83 -16.16
N LEU A 80 -17.28 -4.57 -15.90
CA LEU A 80 -18.10 -3.45 -16.39
C LEU A 80 -18.11 -3.36 -17.93
N LEU A 81 -16.98 -3.64 -18.60
CA LEU A 81 -16.92 -3.69 -20.06
C LEU A 81 -17.84 -4.77 -20.64
N ILE A 82 -17.88 -5.95 -20.01
CA ILE A 82 -18.77 -7.04 -20.40
C ILE A 82 -20.23 -6.63 -20.13
N SER A 83 -20.51 -6.10 -18.94
CA SER A 83 -21.86 -5.65 -18.57
C SER A 83 -22.41 -4.57 -19.51
N VAL A 84 -21.59 -3.58 -19.89
CA VAL A 84 -21.97 -2.56 -20.87
C VAL A 84 -22.30 -3.20 -22.23
N LYS A 85 -21.51 -4.18 -22.65
CA LYS A 85 -21.74 -4.90 -23.92
C LYS A 85 -23.05 -5.67 -23.89
N GLU A 86 -23.35 -6.36 -22.79
CA GLU A 86 -24.62 -7.10 -22.62
C GLU A 86 -25.85 -6.19 -22.57
N ARG A 87 -25.70 -4.97 -22.01
CA ARG A 87 -26.78 -3.97 -21.92
C ARG A 87 -26.81 -2.97 -23.06
N THR A 88 -26.07 -3.23 -24.17
CA THR A 88 -25.97 -2.31 -25.30
C THR A 88 -27.34 -1.89 -25.85
N LYS A 89 -28.27 -2.84 -25.98
CA LYS A 89 -29.64 -2.60 -26.48
C LYS A 89 -30.43 -1.68 -25.54
N GLU A 90 -30.36 -1.92 -24.22
CA GLU A 90 -31.01 -1.09 -23.19
C GLU A 90 -30.47 0.35 -23.22
N LEU A 91 -29.14 0.51 -23.27
CA LEU A 91 -28.49 1.82 -23.33
C LEU A 91 -28.84 2.55 -24.64
N GLY A 92 -28.95 1.82 -25.77
CA GLY A 92 -29.39 2.36 -27.04
C GLY A 92 -30.81 2.89 -26.99
N VAL A 93 -31.75 2.12 -26.41
CA VAL A 93 -33.17 2.55 -26.23
C VAL A 93 -33.25 3.77 -25.34
N ARG A 94 -32.56 3.81 -24.20
CA ARG A 94 -32.53 4.98 -23.32
C ARG A 94 -32.05 6.25 -24.06
N ARG A 95 -31.01 6.12 -24.87
CA ARG A 95 -30.51 7.23 -25.68
C ARG A 95 -31.48 7.65 -26.78
N ALA A 96 -32.17 6.72 -27.38
CA ALA A 96 -33.22 7.03 -28.37
C ALA A 96 -34.41 7.77 -27.73
N LEU A 97 -34.69 7.49 -26.45
CA LEU A 97 -35.73 8.19 -25.67
C LEU A 97 -35.27 9.54 -25.11
N GLY A 98 -34.02 10.00 -25.41
CA GLY A 98 -33.53 11.33 -25.09
C GLY A 98 -32.54 11.41 -23.94
N ALA A 99 -32.07 10.28 -23.41
CA ALA A 99 -31.00 10.30 -22.41
C ALA A 99 -29.71 10.89 -22.99
N THR A 100 -29.11 11.82 -22.26
CA THR A 100 -27.88 12.48 -22.68
C THR A 100 -26.66 11.57 -22.55
N PRO A 101 -25.63 11.72 -23.41
CA PRO A 101 -24.39 10.95 -23.28
C PRO A 101 -23.72 11.08 -21.90
N SER A 102 -23.86 12.23 -21.24
CA SER A 102 -23.32 12.48 -19.91
C SER A 102 -24.02 11.69 -18.82
N GLU A 103 -25.34 11.51 -18.91
CA GLU A 103 -26.11 10.70 -17.97
C GLU A 103 -25.68 9.24 -17.99
N VAL A 104 -25.58 8.65 -19.19
CA VAL A 104 -25.12 7.28 -19.37
C VAL A 104 -23.68 7.10 -18.86
N ARG A 105 -22.79 8.06 -19.20
CA ARG A 105 -21.40 8.03 -18.74
C ARG A 105 -21.31 8.09 -17.19
N ASN A 106 -22.02 9.04 -16.59
CA ASN A 106 -21.97 9.23 -15.14
C ASN A 106 -22.56 8.02 -14.40
N GLN A 107 -23.60 7.38 -14.93
CA GLN A 107 -24.15 6.16 -14.36
C GLN A 107 -23.11 5.05 -14.29
N ILE A 108 -22.36 4.81 -15.37
CA ILE A 108 -21.34 3.75 -15.40
C ILE A 108 -20.16 4.07 -14.50
N ILE A 109 -19.74 5.34 -14.42
CA ILE A 109 -18.68 5.76 -13.48
C ILE A 109 -19.14 5.55 -12.03
N LEU A 110 -20.36 5.93 -11.70
CA LEU A 110 -20.91 5.71 -10.36
C LEU A 110 -20.99 4.22 -10.03
N GLU A 111 -21.42 3.38 -10.96
CA GLU A 111 -21.44 1.92 -10.79
C GLU A 111 -20.03 1.36 -10.53
N SER A 112 -19.01 1.85 -11.27
CA SER A 112 -17.60 1.48 -11.05
C SER A 112 -17.11 1.87 -9.66
N VAL A 113 -17.33 3.11 -9.25
CA VAL A 113 -16.92 3.62 -7.93
C VAL A 113 -17.65 2.85 -6.82
N PHE A 114 -18.94 2.61 -6.97
CA PHE A 114 -19.74 1.88 -5.99
C PHE A 114 -19.24 0.45 -5.79
N LEU A 115 -19.00 -0.30 -6.88
CA LEU A 115 -18.46 -1.66 -6.82
C LEU A 115 -17.06 -1.68 -6.19
N THR A 116 -16.21 -0.72 -6.56
CA THR A 116 -14.86 -0.62 -6.00
C THR A 116 -14.90 -0.30 -4.51
N MET A 117 -15.80 0.57 -4.07
CA MET A 117 -15.98 0.89 -2.65
C MET A 117 -16.48 -0.31 -1.83
N ILE A 118 -17.48 -1.03 -2.34
CA ILE A 118 -17.98 -2.24 -1.66
C ILE A 118 -16.86 -3.26 -1.52
N ALA A 119 -16.14 -3.56 -2.60
CA ALA A 119 -15.02 -4.49 -2.58
C ALA A 119 -13.93 -4.06 -1.58
N GLY A 120 -13.64 -2.76 -1.55
CA GLY A 120 -12.66 -2.18 -0.65
C GLY A 120 -13.05 -2.25 0.82
N ILE A 121 -14.29 -1.91 1.14
CA ILE A 121 -14.82 -1.98 2.51
C ILE A 121 -14.82 -3.44 2.99
N LEU A 122 -15.27 -4.39 2.15
CA LEU A 122 -15.24 -5.81 2.48
C LEU A 122 -13.79 -6.29 2.68
N GLY A 123 -12.85 -5.86 1.85
CA GLY A 123 -11.43 -6.17 2.01
C GLY A 123 -10.85 -5.64 3.33
N ILE A 124 -11.19 -4.40 3.71
CA ILE A 124 -10.77 -3.82 4.99
C ILE A 124 -11.36 -4.61 6.17
N ILE A 125 -12.63 -4.96 6.11
CA ILE A 125 -13.30 -5.76 7.16
C ILE A 125 -12.62 -7.12 7.29
N LEU A 126 -12.39 -7.83 6.17
CA LEU A 126 -11.70 -9.12 6.17
C LEU A 126 -10.27 -8.99 6.71
N GLY A 127 -9.53 -7.96 6.30
CA GLY A 127 -8.19 -7.68 6.83
C GLY A 127 -8.20 -7.43 8.34
N ALA A 128 -9.17 -6.67 8.83
CA ALA A 128 -9.34 -6.44 10.27
C ALA A 128 -9.65 -7.74 11.04
N PHE A 129 -10.48 -8.63 10.48
CA PHE A 129 -10.74 -9.94 11.07
C PHE A 129 -9.48 -10.82 11.14
N VAL A 130 -8.66 -10.81 10.08
CA VAL A 130 -7.39 -11.56 10.07
C VAL A 130 -6.45 -11.02 11.15
N LEU A 131 -6.29 -9.70 11.25
CA LEU A 131 -5.46 -9.07 12.28
C LEU A 131 -5.98 -9.36 13.70
N PHE A 132 -7.28 -9.32 13.90
CA PHE A 132 -7.91 -9.69 15.17
C PHE A 132 -7.63 -11.14 15.53
N GLY A 133 -7.74 -12.07 14.58
CA GLY A 133 -7.41 -13.47 14.76
C GLY A 133 -5.93 -13.71 15.12
N ILE A 134 -5.01 -13.00 14.46
CA ILE A 134 -3.58 -13.04 14.79
C ILE A 134 -3.35 -12.52 16.20
N ASN A 135 -3.96 -11.39 16.58
CA ASN A 135 -3.82 -10.84 17.93
C ASN A 135 -4.33 -11.82 19.00
N LEU A 136 -5.48 -12.45 18.75
CA LEU A 136 -6.03 -13.44 19.67
C LEU A 136 -5.11 -14.68 19.84
N ALA A 137 -4.47 -15.12 18.75
CA ALA A 137 -3.57 -16.28 18.77
C ALA A 137 -2.21 -15.97 19.40
N THR A 138 -1.79 -14.69 19.42
CA THR A 138 -0.45 -14.28 19.87
C THR A 138 -0.44 -13.57 21.23
N GLN A 139 -1.60 -13.22 21.79
CA GLN A 139 -1.70 -12.46 23.05
C GLN A 139 -1.05 -13.16 24.25
N ASP A 140 -1.01 -14.51 24.25
CA ASP A 140 -0.44 -15.31 25.35
C ASP A 140 1.04 -15.67 25.12
N LEU A 141 1.63 -15.25 23.98
CA LEU A 141 3.01 -15.56 23.63
C LEU A 141 3.93 -14.42 24.11
N THR A 142 4.65 -14.64 25.20
CA THR A 142 5.55 -13.63 25.82
C THR A 142 6.72 -13.21 24.95
N ASP A 143 7.14 -14.05 23.99
CA ASP A 143 8.32 -13.79 23.14
C ASP A 143 7.94 -13.40 21.69
N PHE A 144 6.65 -13.15 21.42
CA PHE A 144 6.22 -12.81 20.07
C PHE A 144 6.43 -11.31 19.79
N PRO A 145 7.15 -10.95 18.71
CA PRO A 145 7.53 -9.54 18.45
C PRO A 145 6.38 -8.62 18.06
N TYR A 146 5.19 -9.16 17.80
CA TYR A 146 4.03 -8.39 17.38
C TYR A 146 2.92 -8.47 18.43
N THR A 147 2.79 -7.46 19.25
CA THR A 147 1.67 -7.27 20.17
C THR A 147 0.73 -6.20 19.63
N ASN A 148 -0.58 -6.46 19.61
CA ASN A 148 -1.63 -5.55 19.13
C ASN A 148 -1.37 -4.99 17.71
N PRO A 149 -1.37 -5.84 16.66
CA PRO A 149 -1.20 -5.37 15.29
C PRO A 149 -2.41 -4.49 14.92
N THR A 150 -2.19 -3.20 14.75
CA THR A 150 -3.20 -2.23 14.34
C THR A 150 -2.80 -1.57 13.03
N VAL A 151 -3.79 -1.30 12.18
CA VAL A 151 -3.57 -0.52 10.96
C VAL A 151 -3.87 0.94 11.27
N PRO A 152 -2.90 1.86 11.14
CA PRO A 152 -3.17 3.28 11.32
C PRO A 152 -4.26 3.77 10.36
N ILE A 153 -5.19 4.58 10.86
CA ILE A 153 -6.34 5.10 10.09
C ILE A 153 -5.92 5.79 8.79
N GLN A 154 -4.72 6.37 8.77
CA GLN A 154 -4.16 7.05 7.59
C GLN A 154 -4.00 6.11 6.39
N PHE A 155 -3.58 4.85 6.61
CA PHE A 155 -3.46 3.84 5.55
C PHE A 155 -4.83 3.40 5.05
N ILE A 156 -5.81 3.26 5.94
CA ILE A 156 -7.19 2.91 5.56
C ILE A 156 -7.79 4.01 4.68
N MET A 157 -7.66 5.27 5.11
CA MET A 157 -8.16 6.43 4.34
C MET A 157 -7.41 6.58 3.02
N GLY A 158 -6.10 6.37 3.01
CA GLY A 158 -5.29 6.38 1.79
C GLY A 158 -5.71 5.29 0.80
N ALA A 159 -5.95 4.07 1.28
CA ALA A 159 -6.42 2.96 0.44
C ALA A 159 -7.81 3.25 -0.16
N LEU A 160 -8.75 3.76 0.63
CA LEU A 160 -10.08 4.15 0.14
C LEU A 160 -9.99 5.26 -0.91
N PHE A 161 -9.15 6.27 -0.69
CA PHE A 161 -8.93 7.33 -1.67
C PHE A 161 -8.37 6.79 -2.99
N ILE A 162 -7.34 5.95 -2.92
CA ILE A 162 -6.73 5.30 -4.10
C ILE A 162 -7.78 4.46 -4.84
N MET A 163 -8.61 3.70 -4.13
CA MET A 163 -9.67 2.88 -4.73
C MET A 163 -10.71 3.72 -5.47
N VAL A 164 -11.21 4.79 -4.86
CA VAL A 164 -12.18 5.70 -5.50
C VAL A 164 -11.56 6.35 -6.73
N PHE A 165 -10.32 6.81 -6.63
CA PHE A 165 -9.60 7.43 -7.74
C PHE A 165 -9.40 6.45 -8.90
N LEU A 166 -8.88 5.27 -8.63
CA LEU A 166 -8.66 4.24 -9.64
C LEU A 166 -9.97 3.69 -10.19
N GLY A 167 -10.99 3.48 -9.35
CA GLY A 167 -12.33 3.07 -9.77
C GLY A 167 -12.96 4.06 -10.75
N THR A 168 -12.78 5.36 -10.50
CA THR A 168 -13.22 6.43 -11.42
C THR A 168 -12.46 6.36 -12.75
N LEU A 169 -11.13 6.23 -12.72
CA LEU A 169 -10.31 6.16 -13.92
C LEU A 169 -10.66 4.94 -14.79
N ILE A 170 -10.77 3.76 -14.19
CA ILE A 170 -11.10 2.53 -14.91
C ILE A 170 -12.54 2.57 -15.41
N GLY A 171 -13.48 3.15 -14.66
CA GLY A 171 -14.87 3.32 -15.09
C GLY A 171 -15.04 4.24 -16.31
N LEU A 172 -14.08 5.12 -16.60
CA LEU A 172 -14.11 5.96 -17.80
C LEU A 172 -14.03 5.14 -19.09
N ILE A 173 -13.31 4.02 -19.11
CA ILE A 173 -13.14 3.18 -20.31
C ILE A 173 -14.48 2.56 -20.75
N PRO A 174 -15.21 1.80 -19.90
CA PRO A 174 -16.53 1.28 -20.28
C PRO A 174 -17.55 2.40 -20.50
N ALA A 175 -17.48 3.50 -19.75
CA ALA A 175 -18.37 4.63 -19.92
C ALA A 175 -18.23 5.31 -21.30
N GLN A 176 -17.00 5.48 -21.78
CA GLN A 176 -16.76 6.01 -23.13
C GLN A 176 -17.28 5.06 -24.21
N ARG A 177 -17.09 3.75 -24.06
CA ARG A 177 -17.63 2.77 -24.99
C ARG A 177 -19.15 2.78 -25.04
N ALA A 178 -19.82 2.86 -23.89
CA ALA A 178 -21.27 2.96 -23.81
C ALA A 178 -21.82 4.20 -24.54
N VAL A 179 -21.15 5.33 -24.43
CA VAL A 179 -21.54 6.58 -25.09
C VAL A 179 -21.27 6.53 -26.60
N SER A 180 -20.30 5.77 -27.08
CA SER A 180 -19.98 5.64 -28.50
C SER A 180 -20.99 4.80 -29.31
N ILE A 181 -21.86 4.06 -28.63
CA ILE A 181 -22.90 3.22 -29.28
C ILE A 181 -23.95 4.14 -29.94
N LYS A 182 -24.10 4.02 -31.24
CA LYS A 182 -25.15 4.76 -31.95
C LYS A 182 -26.51 4.08 -31.71
N PRO A 183 -27.58 4.82 -31.33
CA PRO A 183 -28.89 4.25 -31.07
C PRO A 183 -29.45 3.40 -32.23
N ILE A 184 -29.15 3.79 -33.44
CA ILE A 184 -29.60 3.07 -34.67
C ILE A 184 -28.95 1.68 -34.77
N ASP A 185 -27.63 1.59 -34.46
CA ASP A 185 -26.89 0.34 -34.54
C ASP A 185 -27.33 -0.63 -33.42
N ALA A 186 -27.62 -0.12 -32.24
CA ALA A 186 -28.10 -0.91 -31.10
C ALA A 186 -29.50 -1.52 -31.30
N LEU A 187 -30.32 -0.95 -32.19
CA LEU A 187 -31.64 -1.45 -32.53
C LEU A 187 -31.64 -2.37 -33.76
N ARG A 188 -30.55 -2.39 -34.54
CA ARG A 188 -30.41 -3.13 -35.79
C ARG A 188 -29.71 -4.49 -35.63
N GLU A 189 -28.94 -4.70 -34.54
CA GLU A 189 -28.35 -6.01 -34.26
C GLU A 189 -29.44 -6.99 -33.79
N GLU A 190 -29.98 -7.73 -34.77
CA GLU A 190 -30.59 -9.05 -34.59
C GLU A 190 -29.57 -10.13 -34.88
#